data_105a35bc00e2b8958a7b44b92a12a661
#
_entry.id   105a35bc00e2b8958a7b44b92a12a661
#
_cell.length_a   1.000
_cell.length_b   1.000
_cell.length_c   1.000
_cell.angle_alpha   90.00
_cell.angle_beta   90.00
_cell.angle_gamma   90.00
#
_symmetry.space_group_name_H-M   'P 1'
#
loop_
_entity.id
_entity.type
_entity.pdbx_description
1 polymer ?
#
loop_
_entity_poly.entity_id
_entity_poly.type
_entity_poly.pdbx_seq_one_letter_code
_entity_poly.pdbx_strand_id
1 'polypeptide(L)'
;MKLDSRYVDCFPEYSNYFGRALILLNSMYGITNSGKLFSDELTECLLEAGFIQYQCHMYIYYKYAPYGTKVFVLYYVYDCVYWYTSEDIGKWFVDTLGKRLHVKFLGYENWFMSIRVSQMKDHSISMDQARYATSIVEKYLYTATV
;
A
#
# COMPACT_ATOMS: atom_id res chain seq x y z
N MET A 1 19.24 -0.10 14.81
CA MET A 1 19.97 -0.94 13.82
C MET A 1 21.45 -0.68 14.00
N LYS A 2 22.31 -1.70 13.91
CA LYS A 2 23.77 -1.51 13.86
C LYS A 2 24.23 -1.56 12.40
N LEU A 3 25.18 -0.69 12.07
CA LEU A 3 25.82 -0.70 10.76
C LEU A 3 26.77 -1.91 10.69
N ASP A 4 26.60 -2.78 9.71
CA ASP A 4 27.47 -3.95 9.51
C ASP A 4 28.54 -3.70 8.43
N SER A 5 29.51 -4.63 8.31
CA SER A 5 30.62 -4.50 7.36
C SER A 5 30.16 -4.42 5.91
N ARG A 6 29.16 -5.20 5.53
CA ARG A 6 28.65 -5.23 4.15
C ARG A 6 28.10 -3.89 3.69
N TYR A 7 27.50 -3.13 4.60
CA TYR A 7 27.03 -1.79 4.28
C TYR A 7 28.22 -0.83 4.06
N VAL A 8 29.24 -0.92 4.90
CA VAL A 8 30.46 -0.10 4.78
C VAL A 8 31.24 -0.44 3.52
N ASP A 9 31.27 -1.70 3.10
CA ASP A 9 31.89 -2.13 1.84
C ASP A 9 31.21 -1.50 0.61
N CYS A 10 29.87 -1.35 0.66
CA CYS A 10 29.11 -0.69 -0.39
C CYS A 10 29.19 0.85 -0.34
N PHE A 11 29.37 1.41 0.85
CA PHE A 11 29.35 2.86 1.12
C PHE A 11 30.51 3.25 2.04
N PRO A 12 31.75 3.32 1.52
CA PRO A 12 32.98 3.56 2.32
C PRO A 12 32.96 4.86 3.12
N GLU A 13 32.23 5.87 2.67
CA GLU A 13 32.07 7.15 3.35
C GLU A 13 31.46 7.02 4.74
N TYR A 14 30.78 5.91 5.03
CA TYR A 14 30.19 5.62 6.34
C TYR A 14 31.07 4.74 7.24
N SER A 15 32.33 4.46 6.86
CA SER A 15 33.24 3.60 7.62
C SER A 15 33.43 4.04 9.07
N ASN A 16 33.43 5.35 9.34
CA ASN A 16 33.53 5.92 10.70
C ASN A 16 32.34 5.60 11.61
N TYR A 17 31.25 5.07 11.04
CA TYR A 17 30.03 4.72 11.78
C TYR A 17 29.91 3.21 11.97
N PHE A 18 30.91 2.42 11.55
CA PHE A 18 30.91 0.96 11.72
C PHE A 18 30.66 0.57 13.17
N GLY A 19 29.74 -0.37 13.38
CA GLY A 19 29.38 -0.87 14.71
C GLY A 19 28.56 0.09 15.59
N ARG A 20 28.32 1.34 15.15
CA ARG A 20 27.47 2.29 15.88
C ARG A 20 25.98 1.93 15.71
N ALA A 21 25.21 2.25 16.74
CA ALA A 21 23.75 2.18 16.64
C ALA A 21 23.23 3.38 15.82
N LEU A 22 22.37 3.08 14.83
CA LEU A 22 21.70 4.08 14.03
C LEU A 22 20.25 4.23 14.49
N ILE A 23 19.81 5.47 14.59
CA ILE A 23 18.40 5.79 14.82
C ILE A 23 17.72 5.85 13.45
N LEU A 24 16.66 5.08 13.28
CA LEU A 24 15.82 5.16 12.09
C LEU A 24 14.85 6.34 12.25
N LEU A 25 14.92 7.29 11.34
CA LEU A 25 14.01 8.45 11.33
C LEU A 25 12.64 8.08 10.76
N ASN A 26 12.61 7.08 9.89
CA ASN A 26 11.37 6.56 9.29
C ASN A 26 11.32 5.03 9.44
N SER A 27 10.11 4.46 9.36
CA SER A 27 9.96 3.01 9.33
C SER A 27 10.57 2.41 8.08
N MET A 28 11.20 1.25 8.22
CA MET A 28 11.75 0.48 7.10
C MET A 28 10.92 -0.76 6.84
N TYR A 29 10.78 -1.12 5.57
CA TYR A 29 10.17 -2.38 5.16
C TYR A 29 10.90 -3.57 5.81
N GLY A 30 10.13 -4.53 6.36
CA GLY A 30 10.68 -5.72 7.02
C GLY A 30 10.96 -5.59 8.52
N ILE A 31 10.78 -4.42 9.13
CA ILE A 31 10.83 -4.26 10.58
C ILE A 31 9.46 -4.61 11.18
N THR A 32 9.45 -5.34 12.30
CA THR A 32 8.25 -5.89 12.95
C THR A 32 7.11 -4.89 13.13
N ASN A 33 7.41 -3.63 13.45
CA ASN A 33 6.40 -2.61 13.74
C ASN A 33 6.13 -1.66 12.56
N SER A 34 6.79 -1.82 11.41
CA SER A 34 6.67 -0.83 10.33
C SER A 34 5.29 -0.81 9.68
N GLY A 35 4.62 -1.96 9.59
CA GLY A 35 3.23 -2.02 9.11
C GLY A 35 2.26 -1.26 10.02
N LYS A 36 2.46 -1.36 11.35
CA LYS A 36 1.66 -0.59 12.30
C LYS A 36 1.93 0.90 12.19
N LEU A 37 3.18 1.32 12.16
CA LEU A 37 3.55 2.73 12.02
C LEU A 37 2.99 3.37 10.75
N PHE A 38 3.06 2.64 9.62
CA PHE A 38 2.44 3.08 8.37
C PHE A 38 0.92 3.18 8.49
N SER A 39 0.27 2.18 9.09
CA SER A 39 -1.18 2.18 9.33
C SER A 39 -1.62 3.35 10.20
N ASP A 40 -0.89 3.63 11.28
CA ASP A 40 -1.19 4.74 12.19
C ASP A 40 -1.06 6.09 11.45
N GLU A 41 0.02 6.28 10.69
CA GLU A 41 0.28 7.50 9.89
C GLU A 41 -0.75 7.71 8.77
N LEU A 42 -1.11 6.65 8.05
CA LEU A 42 -2.13 6.71 7.00
C LEU A 42 -3.51 7.02 7.60
N THR A 43 -3.85 6.37 8.72
CA THR A 43 -5.09 6.61 9.44
C THR A 43 -5.21 8.07 9.85
N GLU A 44 -4.17 8.62 10.46
CA GLU A 44 -4.14 10.02 10.89
C GLU A 44 -4.30 10.96 9.69
N CYS A 45 -3.56 10.71 8.61
CA CYS A 45 -3.67 11.48 7.37
C CYS A 45 -5.09 11.45 6.78
N LEU A 46 -5.75 10.29 6.76
CA LEU A 46 -7.12 10.16 6.27
C LEU A 46 -8.12 10.89 7.16
N LEU A 47 -8.01 10.77 8.48
CA LEU A 47 -8.90 11.45 9.42
C LEU A 47 -8.75 12.97 9.34
N GLU A 48 -7.53 13.49 9.28
CA GLU A 48 -7.26 14.93 9.08
C GLU A 48 -7.80 15.44 7.75
N ALA A 49 -7.75 14.62 6.69
CA ALA A 49 -8.35 14.94 5.40
C ALA A 49 -9.90 14.86 5.42
N GLY A 50 -10.50 14.51 6.56
CA GLY A 50 -11.94 14.45 6.77
C GLY A 50 -12.59 13.16 6.23
N PHE A 51 -11.83 12.08 6.14
CA PHE A 51 -12.41 10.75 5.89
C PHE A 51 -13.04 10.20 7.16
N ILE A 52 -14.02 9.34 6.97
CA ILE A 52 -14.72 8.62 8.04
C ILE A 52 -14.34 7.15 7.94
N GLN A 53 -13.88 6.58 9.04
CA GLN A 53 -13.60 5.15 9.12
C GLN A 53 -14.90 4.36 9.10
N TYR A 54 -14.91 3.27 8.33
CA TYR A 54 -16.09 2.41 8.25
C TYR A 54 -16.26 1.58 9.52
N GLN A 55 -17.46 1.59 10.09
CA GLN A 55 -17.70 0.98 11.41
C GLN A 55 -17.44 -0.53 11.48
N CYS A 56 -17.69 -1.24 10.37
CA CYS A 56 -17.54 -2.69 10.33
C CYS A 56 -16.13 -3.17 9.89
N HIS A 57 -15.25 -2.27 9.47
CA HIS A 57 -13.91 -2.64 8.98
C HIS A 57 -12.90 -1.51 9.14
N MET A 58 -11.89 -1.75 9.96
CA MET A 58 -10.92 -0.72 10.38
C MET A 58 -10.00 -0.20 9.27
N TYR A 59 -9.91 -0.89 8.13
CA TYR A 59 -9.04 -0.50 7.01
C TYR A 59 -9.82 0.13 5.85
N ILE A 60 -11.12 0.38 6.03
CA ILE A 60 -11.97 1.04 5.04
C ILE A 60 -12.32 2.43 5.51
N TYR A 61 -12.13 3.39 4.63
CA TYR A 61 -12.44 4.80 4.85
C TYR A 61 -13.24 5.35 3.69
N TYR A 62 -14.08 6.32 3.96
CA TYR A 62 -14.85 7.01 2.92
C TYR A 62 -14.97 8.50 3.23
N LYS A 63 -15.14 9.27 2.18
CA LYS A 63 -15.41 10.70 2.27
C LYS A 63 -16.47 11.07 1.26
N TYR A 64 -17.46 11.82 1.71
CA TYR A 64 -18.40 12.53 0.85
C TYR A 64 -17.89 13.94 0.64
N ALA A 65 -17.67 14.31 -0.62
CA ALA A 65 -17.32 15.66 -1.03
C ALA A 65 -18.55 16.38 -1.60
N PRO A 66 -18.49 17.71 -1.80
CA PRO A 66 -19.59 18.45 -2.40
C PRO A 66 -20.05 17.86 -3.74
N TYR A 67 -21.30 18.14 -4.10
CA TYR A 67 -21.93 17.69 -5.35
C TYR A 67 -22.05 16.16 -5.49
N GLY A 68 -22.12 15.44 -4.37
CA GLY A 68 -22.31 13.99 -4.36
C GLY A 68 -21.09 13.16 -4.74
N THR A 69 -19.93 13.81 -4.92
CA THR A 69 -18.67 13.09 -5.16
C THR A 69 -18.25 12.28 -3.94
N LYS A 70 -17.63 11.14 -4.18
CA LYS A 70 -17.25 10.18 -3.13
C LYS A 70 -15.86 9.65 -3.39
N VAL A 71 -15.13 9.40 -2.30
CA VAL A 71 -13.90 8.60 -2.30
C VAL A 71 -14.05 7.49 -1.29
N PHE A 72 -13.73 6.29 -1.70
CA PHE A 72 -13.58 5.13 -0.82
C PHE A 72 -12.13 4.68 -0.86
N VAL A 73 -11.59 4.35 0.28
CA VAL A 73 -10.21 3.91 0.45
C VAL A 73 -10.22 2.60 1.21
N LEU A 74 -9.54 1.60 0.69
CA LEU A 74 -9.19 0.37 1.36
C LEU A 74 -7.68 0.24 1.38
N TYR A 75 -7.09 0.01 2.54
CA TYR A 75 -5.68 -0.29 2.61
C TYR A 75 -5.42 -1.61 3.33
N TYR A 76 -4.32 -2.25 2.98
CA TYR A 76 -3.83 -3.45 3.63
C TYR A 76 -2.32 -3.42 3.70
N VAL A 77 -1.78 -3.40 4.91
CA VAL A 77 -0.35 -3.28 5.22
C VAL A 77 0.24 -2.01 4.59
N TYR A 78 0.78 -2.08 3.37
CA TYR A 78 1.38 -0.96 2.63
C TYR A 78 0.67 -0.65 1.32
N ASP A 79 -0.26 -1.50 0.90
CA ASP A 79 -1.01 -1.33 -0.34
C ASP A 79 -2.32 -0.59 -0.06
N CYS A 80 -2.63 0.36 -0.92
CA CYS A 80 -3.84 1.16 -0.83
C CYS A 80 -4.56 1.15 -2.18
N VAL A 81 -5.85 0.82 -2.14
CA VAL A 81 -6.75 0.93 -3.29
C VAL A 81 -7.81 1.97 -2.97
N TYR A 82 -8.14 2.78 -3.93
CA TYR A 82 -9.17 3.78 -3.76
C TYR A 82 -10.07 3.87 -5.00
N TRP A 83 -11.32 4.21 -4.77
CA TRP A 83 -12.34 4.43 -5.78
C TRP A 83 -12.88 5.83 -5.63
N TYR A 84 -13.18 6.45 -6.75
CA TYR A 84 -13.67 7.82 -6.77
C TYR A 84 -14.73 8.00 -7.86
N THR A 85 -15.56 9.02 -7.69
CA THR A 85 -16.65 9.32 -8.63
C THR A 85 -16.29 10.45 -9.63
N SER A 86 -15.15 11.12 -9.44
CA SER A 86 -14.66 12.13 -10.39
C SER A 86 -13.13 12.20 -10.35
N GLU A 87 -12.50 12.45 -11.50
CA GLU A 87 -11.04 12.56 -11.63
C GLU A 87 -10.42 13.64 -10.72
N ASP A 88 -11.12 14.77 -10.54
CA ASP A 88 -10.62 15.85 -9.70
C ASP A 88 -10.51 15.45 -8.23
N ILE A 89 -11.49 14.69 -7.73
CA ILE A 89 -11.44 14.18 -6.36
C ILE A 89 -10.37 13.07 -6.20
N GLY A 90 -10.15 12.28 -7.25
CA GLY A 90 -9.06 11.29 -7.29
C GLY A 90 -7.69 11.95 -7.21
N LYS A 91 -7.44 12.99 -8.01
CA LYS A 91 -6.20 13.79 -7.96
C LYS A 91 -6.02 14.46 -6.61
N TRP A 92 -7.07 15.12 -6.10
CA TRP A 92 -7.04 15.73 -4.77
C TRP A 92 -6.63 14.72 -3.69
N PHE A 93 -7.12 13.49 -3.76
CA PHE A 93 -6.79 12.44 -2.80
C PHE A 93 -5.30 12.08 -2.86
N VAL A 94 -4.76 11.83 -4.07
CA VAL A 94 -3.33 11.52 -4.27
C VAL A 94 -2.45 12.66 -3.77
N ASP A 95 -2.79 13.90 -4.10
CA ASP A 95 -2.05 15.10 -3.65
C ASP A 95 -2.10 15.25 -2.12
N THR A 96 -3.25 14.91 -1.52
CA THR A 96 -3.41 14.97 -0.06
C THR A 96 -2.52 13.96 0.64
N LEU A 97 -2.48 12.72 0.18
CA LEU A 97 -1.57 11.70 0.71
C LEU A 97 -0.11 12.06 0.47
N GLY A 98 0.22 12.57 -0.74
CA GLY A 98 1.59 12.91 -1.13
C GLY A 98 2.24 14.03 -0.33
N LYS A 99 1.46 14.85 0.38
CA LYS A 99 1.99 15.89 1.28
C LYS A 99 2.65 15.32 2.54
N ARG A 100 2.25 14.14 2.96
CA ARG A 100 2.69 13.54 4.22
C ARG A 100 3.35 12.18 4.04
N LEU A 101 2.88 11.41 3.08
CA LEU A 101 3.34 10.06 2.80
C LEU A 101 4.10 9.99 1.47
N HIS A 102 5.19 9.23 1.43
CA HIS A 102 5.87 8.89 0.19
C HIS A 102 5.06 7.81 -0.55
N VAL A 103 4.01 8.23 -1.27
CA VAL A 103 3.15 7.33 -2.03
C VAL A 103 3.59 7.23 -3.48
N LYS A 104 3.57 6.02 -4.04
CA LYS A 104 3.74 5.77 -5.45
C LYS A 104 2.38 5.41 -6.04
N PHE A 105 1.90 6.24 -6.96
CA PHE A 105 0.71 5.90 -7.72
C PHE A 105 1.07 4.88 -8.81
N LEU A 106 0.47 3.70 -8.75
CA LEU A 106 0.73 2.59 -9.68
C LEU A 106 -0.19 2.63 -10.91
N GLY A 107 -1.07 3.62 -10.99
CA GLY A 107 -2.07 3.72 -12.06
C GLY A 107 -3.30 2.87 -11.77
N TYR A 108 -4.01 2.55 -12.84
CA TYR A 108 -5.19 1.66 -12.78
C TYR A 108 -4.74 0.21 -12.78
N GLU A 109 -3.93 -0.16 -11.79
CA GLU A 109 -3.51 -1.55 -11.65
C GLU A 109 -4.68 -2.43 -11.26
N ASN A 110 -4.76 -3.55 -11.95
CA ASN A 110 -5.84 -4.51 -11.79
C ASN A 110 -5.56 -5.54 -10.70
N TRP A 111 -4.53 -5.34 -9.88
CA TRP A 111 -4.10 -6.33 -8.88
C TRP A 111 -4.04 -5.72 -7.49
N PHE A 112 -4.76 -6.32 -6.56
CA PHE A 112 -4.70 -6.01 -5.15
C PHE A 112 -4.72 -7.32 -4.33
N MET A 113 -3.72 -7.55 -3.50
CA MET A 113 -3.60 -8.78 -2.68
C MET A 113 -3.73 -10.08 -3.50
N SER A 114 -3.09 -10.14 -4.67
CA SER A 114 -3.19 -11.28 -5.62
C SER A 114 -4.59 -11.52 -6.22
N ILE A 115 -5.52 -10.58 -6.04
CA ILE A 115 -6.82 -10.57 -6.70
C ILE A 115 -6.73 -9.64 -7.91
N ARG A 116 -7.12 -10.11 -9.08
CA ARG A 116 -7.31 -9.25 -10.24
C ARG A 116 -8.68 -8.59 -10.13
N VAL A 117 -8.70 -7.27 -10.20
CA VAL A 117 -9.91 -6.45 -10.21
C VAL A 117 -10.02 -5.82 -11.60
N SER A 118 -11.10 -6.04 -12.29
CA SER A 118 -11.34 -5.49 -13.64
C SER A 118 -12.68 -4.77 -13.67
N GLN A 119 -12.66 -3.53 -14.14
CA GLN A 119 -13.89 -2.78 -14.40
C GLN A 119 -14.30 -2.98 -15.86
N MET A 120 -15.53 -3.42 -16.06
CA MET A 120 -16.11 -3.63 -17.38
C MET A 120 -16.71 -2.32 -17.94
N LYS A 121 -17.03 -2.30 -19.23
CA LYS A 121 -17.62 -1.11 -19.90
C LYS A 121 -18.99 -0.71 -19.36
N ASP A 122 -19.72 -1.66 -18.80
CA ASP A 122 -21.02 -1.46 -18.14
C ASP A 122 -20.89 -1.03 -16.67
N HIS A 123 -19.64 -0.69 -16.23
CA HIS A 123 -19.25 -0.35 -14.86
C HIS A 123 -19.37 -1.50 -13.85
N SER A 124 -19.69 -2.72 -14.27
CA SER A 124 -19.58 -3.89 -13.40
C SER A 124 -18.11 -4.17 -13.04
N ILE A 125 -17.89 -4.78 -11.88
CA ILE A 125 -16.56 -5.14 -11.39
C ILE A 125 -16.46 -6.66 -11.35
N SER A 126 -15.44 -7.20 -11.99
CA SER A 126 -15.04 -8.61 -11.91
C SER A 126 -13.81 -8.74 -11.02
N MET A 127 -13.83 -9.76 -10.17
CA MET A 127 -12.66 -10.11 -9.33
C MET A 127 -12.32 -11.59 -9.53
N ASP A 128 -11.05 -11.90 -9.75
CA ASP A 128 -10.57 -13.27 -9.91
C ASP A 128 -9.18 -13.48 -9.30
N GLN A 129 -8.87 -14.74 -9.02
CA GLN A 129 -7.57 -15.22 -8.55
C GLN A 129 -6.95 -16.26 -9.50
N ALA A 130 -7.24 -16.19 -10.79
CA ALA A 130 -6.80 -17.18 -11.76
C ALA A 130 -5.27 -17.39 -11.74
N ARG A 131 -4.49 -16.32 -11.66
CA ARG A 131 -3.02 -16.40 -11.57
C ARG A 131 -2.55 -17.13 -10.31
N TYR A 132 -3.19 -16.87 -9.17
CA TYR A 132 -2.87 -17.58 -7.94
C TYR A 132 -3.21 -19.06 -8.04
N ALA A 133 -4.38 -19.41 -8.54
CA ALA A 133 -4.77 -20.80 -8.77
C ALA A 133 -3.78 -21.52 -9.72
N THR A 134 -3.37 -20.90 -10.82
CA THR A 134 -2.36 -21.43 -11.73
C THR A 134 -1.03 -21.67 -11.03
N SER A 135 -0.56 -20.73 -10.21
CA SER A 135 0.70 -20.87 -9.47
C SER A 135 0.69 -22.05 -8.48
N ILE A 136 -0.46 -22.35 -7.87
CA ILE A 136 -0.64 -23.52 -7.02
C ILE A 136 -0.55 -24.80 -7.85
N VAL A 137 -1.24 -24.84 -8.98
CA VAL A 137 -1.22 -26.00 -9.88
C VAL A 137 0.22 -26.28 -10.35
N GLU A 138 0.92 -25.25 -10.82
CA GLU A 138 2.32 -25.37 -11.25
C GLU A 138 3.22 -25.89 -10.13
N LYS A 139 3.09 -25.34 -8.93
CA LYS A 139 3.92 -25.70 -7.78
C LYS A 139 3.70 -27.14 -7.33
N TYR A 140 2.48 -27.65 -7.34
CA TYR A 140 2.16 -28.93 -6.70
C TYR A 140 1.89 -30.07 -7.68
N LEU A 141 1.47 -29.80 -8.92
CA LEU A 141 1.24 -30.84 -9.90
C LEU A 141 2.47 -31.13 -10.78
N TYR A 142 3.29 -30.13 -11.09
CA TYR A 142 4.51 -30.35 -11.89
C TYR A 142 5.72 -30.81 -11.07
N THR A 143 5.74 -30.61 -9.76
CA THR A 143 6.77 -31.18 -8.88
C THR A 143 6.53 -32.63 -8.49
N ALA A 144 5.37 -33.21 -8.80
CA ALA A 144 5.05 -34.61 -8.51
C ALA A 144 5.48 -35.58 -9.63
N THR A 145 6.14 -35.12 -10.68
CA THR A 145 6.54 -35.91 -11.87
C THR A 145 8.06 -36.11 -12.00
N VAL A 146 8.83 -36.03 -10.89
CA VAL A 146 10.26 -36.37 -10.89
C VAL A 146 10.51 -37.51 -9.89
#